data_e51cbd7dadf32e13c0aa2f9c04e7c90f
#
_entry.id   e51cbd7dadf32e13c0aa2f9c04e7c90f
#
_cell.length_a   1.000
_cell.length_b   1.000
_cell.length_c   1.000
_cell.angle_alpha   90.00
_cell.angle_beta   90.00
_cell.angle_gamma   90.00
#
_symmetry.space_group_name_H-M   'P 1'
#
loop_
_entity.id
_entity.type
_entity.pdbx_description
1 polymer ?
#
loop_
_entity_poly.entity_id
_entity_poly.type
_entity_poly.pdbx_seq_one_letter_code
_entity_poly.pdbx_strand_id
1 'polypeptide(L)'
;MESCYQCHSADEKIRGGLVLDSREGLLQGSDSGAAVVPGDLEANLLWSAIQWKDDLEMPPKRQLPDTALEGFGQWILMGVPDPRVSEAVTIPSEIDVEAGRQFWSFQKPLESELPPVQDRAWPKADVDHFVLSKIEESGLAPGQEASLDTLLRRLYIDLIGLVPTPGEVKAYAIAWKGDPQVAYEAKVSELLDSTHFGERWGRHWLNVARYAESSGKETNVTHPHAWRYRDYVINAFNKDKPYDRFIQEQIAGDLLPVTSDVDWQENLIATGFLTLGPKGLSERNARQFAMDLADEQIDATTQAVLGLTVSCARCHDHKSDPIPTTDYYALSGIFQSSKTHFGTVGFAQNRRASNLLELPIWDATPIMSYSSREMTQLKDRLAAGESELEELGKEERRQRVQMRLNPDKAPSTPQNNVRKALRLRSSTAILQGKLDNVDDEGAAKSLAMGVQDRPVPTDDVVLIRGEIQKPAQKVPRGFLQVLPHTATAELPSSHGSGRLEFAQWLTSPENPLTARVIVNRVWQQLFGRGLVTSPNDFGATGQRPSHPELLDHLAVKFMENGWSMEGLIRDLVHTRTYQLSATIDPLAYAKDPENVLLWRRTPRRLDAEVLRDAMLVVSGRLVRERPLGS
;
A
#
# COMPACT_ATOMS: atom_id res chain seq x y z
N MET A 1 41.50 -12.25 -4.30
CA MET A 1 40.47 -13.31 -4.38
C MET A 1 40.64 -14.34 -3.28
N GLU A 2 41.78 -15.01 -3.13
CA GLU A 2 42.02 -16.01 -2.07
C GLU A 2 41.74 -15.51 -0.64
N SER A 3 41.98 -14.25 -0.37
CA SER A 3 41.70 -13.66 0.96
C SER A 3 40.22 -13.33 1.24
N CYS A 4 39.36 -13.36 0.22
CA CYS A 4 37.95 -12.97 0.33
C CYS A 4 37.00 -14.18 0.31
N TYR A 5 37.26 -15.17 -0.55
CA TYR A 5 36.36 -16.31 -0.81
C TYR A 5 36.17 -17.23 0.38
N GLN A 6 37.18 -17.36 1.28
CA GLN A 6 37.03 -18.14 2.52
C GLN A 6 35.84 -17.71 3.40
N CYS A 7 35.34 -16.48 3.19
CA CYS A 7 34.23 -15.90 3.98
C CYS A 7 33.10 -15.35 3.14
N HIS A 8 33.30 -15.12 1.84
CA HIS A 8 32.36 -14.46 0.93
C HIS A 8 32.22 -15.22 -0.40
N SER A 9 31.98 -16.52 -0.34
CA SER A 9 31.75 -17.39 -1.47
C SER A 9 30.53 -18.27 -1.24
N ALA A 10 29.77 -18.53 -2.29
CA ALA A 10 28.62 -19.41 -2.24
C ALA A 10 29.01 -20.87 -1.88
N ASP A 11 30.20 -21.29 -2.30
CA ASP A 11 30.71 -22.65 -2.08
C ASP A 11 31.28 -22.88 -0.68
N GLU A 12 31.76 -21.81 0.00
CA GLU A 12 32.44 -21.92 1.30
C GLU A 12 31.59 -21.34 2.44
N LYS A 13 31.52 -20.01 2.52
CA LYS A 13 30.75 -19.27 3.54
C LYS A 13 30.23 -17.95 3.01
N ILE A 14 29.01 -17.62 3.34
CA ILE A 14 28.40 -16.32 3.05
C ILE A 14 28.31 -15.52 4.36
N ARG A 15 29.33 -14.70 4.65
CA ARG A 15 29.30 -13.81 5.83
C ARG A 15 28.80 -12.42 5.42
N GLY A 16 27.87 -11.88 6.25
CA GLY A 16 27.27 -10.57 6.00
C GLY A 16 26.44 -10.52 4.72
N GLY A 17 25.92 -11.66 4.25
CA GLY A 17 25.14 -11.73 3.02
C GLY A 17 25.92 -11.47 1.71
N LEU A 18 27.25 -11.28 1.78
CA LEU A 18 28.08 -10.89 0.64
C LEU A 18 28.66 -12.10 -0.07
N VAL A 19 28.43 -12.18 -1.38
CA VAL A 19 28.99 -13.21 -2.28
C VAL A 19 29.91 -12.51 -3.29
N LEU A 20 31.18 -12.89 -3.34
CA LEU A 20 32.21 -12.27 -4.19
C LEU A 20 32.72 -13.19 -5.31
N ASP A 21 32.30 -14.44 -5.34
CA ASP A 21 32.71 -15.44 -6.34
C ASP A 21 31.90 -15.41 -7.63
N SER A 22 30.85 -14.59 -7.69
CA SER A 22 30.07 -14.31 -8.90
C SER A 22 29.87 -12.82 -9.13
N ARG A 23 29.65 -12.41 -10.38
CA ARG A 23 29.34 -11.03 -10.74
C ARG A 23 28.01 -10.59 -10.13
N GLU A 24 27.02 -11.43 -10.20
CA GLU A 24 25.68 -11.20 -9.64
C GLU A 24 25.75 -11.01 -8.13
N GLY A 25 26.45 -11.89 -7.41
CA GLY A 25 26.62 -11.79 -5.96
C GLY A 25 27.35 -10.52 -5.54
N LEU A 26 28.34 -10.08 -6.34
CA LEU A 26 29.08 -8.85 -6.12
C LEU A 26 28.18 -7.60 -6.26
N LEU A 27 27.36 -7.55 -7.32
CA LEU A 27 26.44 -6.44 -7.58
C LEU A 27 25.21 -6.47 -6.68
N GLN A 28 24.82 -7.65 -6.20
CA GLN A 28 23.71 -7.84 -5.28
C GLN A 28 23.96 -7.18 -3.92
N GLY A 29 25.22 -7.09 -3.49
CA GLY A 29 25.62 -6.43 -2.26
C GLY A 29 25.61 -7.34 -1.03
N SER A 30 25.46 -6.73 0.14
CA SER A 30 25.58 -7.35 1.47
C SER A 30 24.37 -7.02 2.35
N ASP A 31 24.31 -7.63 3.55
CA ASP A 31 23.33 -7.29 4.58
C ASP A 31 23.37 -5.81 4.97
N SER A 32 24.49 -5.12 4.70
CA SER A 32 24.68 -3.69 5.00
C SER A 32 24.34 -2.76 3.83
N GLY A 33 23.98 -3.30 2.67
CA GLY A 33 23.65 -2.54 1.45
C GLY A 33 24.53 -2.93 0.24
N ALA A 34 24.51 -2.08 -0.80
CA ALA A 34 25.30 -2.29 -2.01
C ALA A 34 26.78 -2.39 -1.66
N ALA A 35 27.39 -3.55 -1.92
CA ALA A 35 28.81 -3.76 -1.65
C ALA A 35 29.68 -3.02 -2.67
N VAL A 36 29.22 -2.95 -3.92
CA VAL A 36 29.92 -2.31 -5.02
C VAL A 36 28.94 -1.45 -5.83
N VAL A 37 29.30 -0.19 -6.04
CA VAL A 37 28.60 0.75 -6.92
C VAL A 37 29.54 1.05 -8.09
N PRO A 38 29.21 0.61 -9.32
CA PRO A 38 30.08 0.83 -10.48
C PRO A 38 30.35 2.32 -10.73
N GLY A 39 31.61 2.69 -10.85
CA GLY A 39 32.04 4.06 -11.15
C GLY A 39 32.07 5.03 -9.96
N ASP A 40 31.64 4.64 -8.77
CA ASP A 40 31.60 5.49 -7.59
C ASP A 40 32.37 4.88 -6.41
N LEU A 41 33.51 5.49 -6.05
CA LEU A 41 34.32 5.03 -4.93
C LEU A 41 33.74 5.40 -3.57
N GLU A 42 33.04 6.52 -3.46
CA GLU A 42 32.53 7.01 -2.16
C GLU A 42 31.31 6.21 -1.68
N ALA A 43 30.43 5.83 -2.61
CA ALA A 43 29.25 5.02 -2.31
C ALA A 43 29.54 3.52 -2.13
N ASN A 44 30.83 3.11 -2.07
CA ASN A 44 31.26 1.73 -2.22
C ASN A 44 31.67 1.11 -0.89
N LEU A 45 30.83 0.24 -0.28
CA LEU A 45 31.16 -0.44 0.97
C LEU A 45 32.37 -1.35 0.86
N LEU A 46 32.58 -2.03 -0.29
CA LEU A 46 33.76 -2.85 -0.50
C LEU A 46 35.03 -1.99 -0.48
N TRP A 47 34.97 -0.79 -1.08
CA TRP A 47 36.12 0.14 -1.11
C TRP A 47 36.49 0.61 0.29
N SER A 48 35.50 1.07 1.09
CA SER A 48 35.73 1.45 2.50
C SER A 48 36.28 0.27 3.32
N ALA A 49 35.74 -0.93 3.11
CA ALA A 49 36.13 -2.14 3.86
C ALA A 49 37.58 -2.57 3.58
N ILE A 50 38.04 -2.55 2.32
CA ILE A 50 39.43 -2.93 1.99
C ILE A 50 40.47 -1.87 2.38
N GLN A 51 40.06 -0.61 2.49
CA GLN A 51 40.87 0.49 3.05
C GLN A 51 40.88 0.53 4.58
N TRP A 52 40.07 -0.32 5.22
CA TRP A 52 39.89 -0.33 6.67
C TRP A 52 39.33 0.99 7.22
N LYS A 53 38.37 1.56 6.49
CA LYS A 53 37.62 2.76 6.86
C LYS A 53 36.23 2.38 7.44
N ASP A 54 35.62 3.30 8.13
CA ASP A 54 34.21 3.23 8.60
C ASP A 54 33.89 1.97 9.43
N ASP A 55 34.82 1.56 10.31
CA ASP A 55 34.74 0.35 11.14
C ASP A 55 34.66 -0.97 10.35
N LEU A 56 34.90 -0.95 9.05
CA LEU A 56 34.97 -2.11 8.18
C LEU A 56 36.44 -2.49 7.91
N GLU A 57 36.85 -3.66 8.39
CA GLU A 57 38.22 -4.15 8.21
C GLU A 57 38.23 -5.46 7.42
N MET A 58 38.45 -5.37 6.11
CA MET A 58 38.52 -6.54 5.23
C MET A 58 39.79 -6.54 4.37
N PRO A 59 40.52 -7.67 4.27
CA PRO A 59 40.40 -8.87 5.09
C PRO A 59 40.75 -8.64 6.57
N PRO A 60 40.13 -9.36 7.51
CA PRO A 60 40.23 -9.02 8.95
C PRO A 60 41.59 -9.30 9.60
N LYS A 61 42.46 -10.04 8.95
CA LYS A 61 43.80 -10.41 9.50
C LYS A 61 44.92 -9.51 9.01
N ARG A 62 44.82 -8.93 7.82
CA ARG A 62 45.86 -8.14 7.18
C ARG A 62 45.27 -7.28 6.09
N GLN A 63 45.58 -5.99 6.10
CA GLN A 63 45.21 -5.07 5.03
C GLN A 63 45.84 -5.49 3.69
N LEU A 64 45.17 -5.20 2.59
CA LEU A 64 45.68 -5.45 1.26
C LEU A 64 46.90 -4.54 0.96
N PRO A 65 47.87 -4.96 0.16
CA PRO A 65 48.95 -4.11 -0.30
C PRO A 65 48.42 -2.92 -1.10
N ASP A 66 49.15 -1.78 -1.08
CA ASP A 66 48.73 -0.55 -1.78
C ASP A 66 48.49 -0.80 -3.27
N THR A 67 49.31 -1.61 -3.93
CA THR A 67 49.13 -2.00 -5.34
C THR A 67 47.82 -2.73 -5.61
N ALA A 68 47.34 -3.52 -4.65
CA ALA A 68 46.02 -4.18 -4.76
C ALA A 68 44.90 -3.18 -4.53
N LEU A 69 45.04 -2.26 -3.58
CA LEU A 69 44.08 -1.18 -3.36
C LEU A 69 43.95 -0.30 -4.60
N GLU A 70 45.05 0.14 -5.22
CA GLU A 70 45.04 0.89 -6.46
C GLU A 70 44.29 0.13 -7.57
N GLY A 71 44.58 -1.17 -7.72
CA GLY A 71 43.92 -2.03 -8.70
C GLY A 71 42.39 -2.13 -8.47
N PHE A 72 41.94 -2.28 -7.22
CA PHE A 72 40.52 -2.27 -6.89
C PHE A 72 39.87 -0.92 -7.16
N GLY A 73 40.52 0.19 -6.83
CA GLY A 73 40.03 1.53 -7.13
C GLY A 73 39.81 1.76 -8.62
N GLN A 74 40.81 1.40 -9.44
CA GLN A 74 40.69 1.48 -10.91
C GLN A 74 39.59 0.58 -11.45
N TRP A 75 39.47 -0.64 -10.97
CA TRP A 75 38.43 -1.59 -11.38
C TRP A 75 37.02 -1.08 -11.07
N ILE A 76 36.82 -0.44 -9.91
CA ILE A 76 35.54 0.19 -9.56
C ILE A 76 35.23 1.35 -10.50
N LEU A 77 36.22 2.24 -10.76
CA LEU A 77 36.06 3.38 -11.66
C LEU A 77 35.80 2.97 -13.11
N MET A 78 36.30 1.82 -13.56
CA MET A 78 35.99 1.23 -14.87
C MET A 78 34.59 0.62 -14.96
N GLY A 79 33.77 0.70 -13.92
CA GLY A 79 32.41 0.14 -13.92
C GLY A 79 32.33 -1.33 -13.53
N VAL A 80 33.32 -1.84 -12.78
CA VAL A 80 33.32 -3.23 -12.25
C VAL A 80 33.23 -4.28 -13.36
N PRO A 81 34.09 -4.26 -14.39
CA PRO A 81 34.06 -5.28 -15.43
C PRO A 81 34.38 -6.66 -14.83
N ASP A 82 33.46 -7.62 -15.01
CA ASP A 82 33.62 -8.98 -14.51
C ASP A 82 33.24 -9.98 -15.61
N PRO A 83 34.21 -10.80 -16.08
CA PRO A 83 33.95 -11.76 -17.14
C PRO A 83 33.25 -13.05 -16.64
N ARG A 84 33.05 -13.21 -15.32
CA ARG A 84 32.39 -14.39 -14.78
C ARG A 84 30.92 -14.30 -15.09
N VAL A 85 30.43 -15.17 -15.94
CA VAL A 85 29.01 -15.39 -16.22
C VAL A 85 28.62 -16.63 -15.46
N SER A 86 27.86 -16.49 -14.38
CA SER A 86 27.14 -17.63 -13.85
C SER A 86 25.99 -17.95 -14.83
N GLU A 87 25.84 -19.21 -15.21
CA GLU A 87 24.60 -19.65 -15.85
C GLU A 87 23.48 -19.41 -14.82
N ALA A 88 22.63 -18.43 -15.10
CA ALA A 88 21.50 -18.14 -14.22
C ALA A 88 20.64 -19.40 -14.15
N VAL A 89 20.41 -19.90 -12.94
CA VAL A 89 19.46 -20.99 -12.72
C VAL A 89 18.09 -20.49 -13.15
N THR A 90 17.57 -21.02 -14.23
CA THR A 90 16.22 -20.72 -14.70
C THR A 90 15.25 -21.66 -14.00
N ILE A 91 14.26 -21.09 -13.32
CA ILE A 91 13.13 -21.85 -12.75
C ILE A 91 12.07 -21.91 -13.84
N PRO A 92 11.77 -23.08 -14.40
CA PRO A 92 10.67 -23.23 -15.35
C PRO A 92 9.34 -23.06 -14.61
N SER A 93 8.37 -22.39 -15.25
CA SER A 93 6.98 -22.36 -14.79
C SER A 93 6.19 -23.41 -15.57
N GLU A 94 5.34 -24.15 -14.87
CA GLU A 94 4.41 -25.11 -15.46
C GLU A 94 3.03 -24.48 -15.71
N ILE A 95 2.86 -23.17 -15.40
CA ILE A 95 1.60 -22.44 -15.55
C ILE A 95 1.32 -22.17 -17.04
N ASP A 96 0.16 -22.62 -17.49
CA ASP A 96 -0.41 -22.22 -18.78
C ASP A 96 -1.19 -20.91 -18.62
N VAL A 97 -0.51 -19.81 -18.86
CA VAL A 97 -1.08 -18.45 -18.75
C VAL A 97 -2.19 -18.25 -19.79
N GLU A 98 -2.05 -18.78 -21.00
CA GLU A 98 -3.05 -18.63 -22.07
C GLU A 98 -4.35 -19.37 -21.74
N ALA A 99 -4.27 -20.59 -21.23
CA ALA A 99 -5.43 -21.30 -20.71
C ALA A 99 -6.05 -20.55 -19.51
N GLY A 100 -5.21 -19.98 -18.65
CA GLY A 100 -5.63 -19.19 -17.50
C GLY A 100 -6.46 -17.97 -17.85
N ARG A 101 -6.16 -17.30 -18.96
CA ARG A 101 -6.92 -16.14 -19.47
C ARG A 101 -8.38 -16.44 -19.77
N GLN A 102 -8.77 -17.71 -19.93
CA GLN A 102 -10.16 -18.09 -20.15
C GLN A 102 -11.00 -18.08 -18.86
N PHE A 103 -10.38 -17.90 -17.71
CA PHE A 103 -11.15 -17.80 -16.47
C PHE A 103 -11.99 -16.53 -16.43
N TRP A 104 -13.21 -16.60 -15.91
CA TRP A 104 -14.22 -15.55 -15.99
C TRP A 104 -13.73 -14.16 -15.56
N SER A 105 -12.93 -14.08 -14.50
CA SER A 105 -12.49 -12.80 -13.94
C SER A 105 -11.38 -12.13 -14.76
N PHE A 106 -10.67 -12.90 -15.58
CA PHE A 106 -9.62 -12.40 -16.48
C PHE A 106 -10.12 -12.02 -17.86
N GLN A 107 -11.42 -12.25 -18.11
CA GLN A 107 -12.10 -11.81 -19.34
C GLN A 107 -12.61 -10.38 -19.16
N LYS A 108 -12.49 -9.54 -20.20
CA LYS A 108 -13.00 -8.17 -20.20
C LYS A 108 -14.50 -8.17 -19.85
N PRO A 109 -14.98 -7.28 -18.97
CA PRO A 109 -16.41 -7.13 -18.72
C PRO A 109 -17.12 -6.70 -19.99
N LEU A 110 -18.25 -7.34 -20.27
CA LEU A 110 -19.06 -7.05 -21.45
C LEU A 110 -20.36 -6.38 -21.01
N GLU A 111 -20.79 -5.41 -21.80
CA GLU A 111 -22.14 -4.86 -21.62
C GLU A 111 -23.16 -5.97 -21.94
N SER A 112 -24.04 -6.23 -20.99
CA SER A 112 -25.09 -7.22 -21.12
C SER A 112 -26.42 -6.53 -21.43
N GLU A 113 -27.18 -7.11 -22.35
CA GLU A 113 -28.57 -6.69 -22.57
C GLU A 113 -29.39 -6.90 -21.29
N LEU A 114 -30.36 -6.00 -21.07
CA LEU A 114 -31.25 -6.12 -19.92
C LEU A 114 -32.10 -7.39 -20.07
N PRO A 115 -32.08 -8.31 -19.08
CA PRO A 115 -32.86 -9.52 -19.17
C PRO A 115 -34.35 -9.20 -19.16
N PRO A 116 -35.17 -9.94 -19.93
CA PRO A 116 -36.61 -9.77 -19.92
C PRO A 116 -37.18 -10.23 -18.58
N VAL A 117 -38.16 -9.49 -18.10
CA VAL A 117 -38.87 -9.78 -16.84
C VAL A 117 -40.38 -9.88 -17.08
N GLN A 118 -41.07 -10.67 -16.26
CA GLN A 118 -42.52 -10.84 -16.34
C GLN A 118 -43.23 -9.60 -15.81
N ASP A 119 -42.86 -9.12 -14.61
CA ASP A 119 -43.38 -7.88 -14.04
C ASP A 119 -42.56 -6.66 -14.54
N ARG A 120 -42.96 -6.15 -15.71
CA ARG A 120 -42.32 -4.97 -16.32
C ARG A 120 -42.49 -3.67 -15.55
N ALA A 121 -43.40 -3.61 -14.56
CA ALA A 121 -43.64 -2.42 -13.76
C ALA A 121 -42.76 -2.40 -12.49
N TRP A 122 -42.14 -3.52 -12.14
CA TRP A 122 -41.35 -3.63 -10.93
C TRP A 122 -39.98 -2.92 -11.04
N PRO A 123 -39.18 -3.04 -12.13
CA PRO A 123 -37.88 -2.38 -12.20
C PRO A 123 -38.01 -0.85 -12.19
N LYS A 124 -37.17 -0.18 -11.38
CA LYS A 124 -36.94 1.27 -11.39
C LYS A 124 -35.66 1.66 -12.13
N ALA A 125 -34.72 0.72 -12.22
CA ALA A 125 -33.40 0.90 -12.84
C ALA A 125 -32.93 -0.42 -13.47
N ASP A 126 -31.87 -0.34 -14.30
CA ASP A 126 -31.31 -1.49 -15.01
C ASP A 126 -30.94 -2.65 -14.09
N VAL A 127 -30.35 -2.34 -12.94
CA VAL A 127 -30.02 -3.31 -11.87
C VAL A 127 -31.20 -4.19 -11.49
N ASP A 128 -32.39 -3.60 -11.41
CA ASP A 128 -33.60 -4.30 -11.00
C ASP A 128 -34.04 -5.37 -12.00
N HIS A 129 -33.74 -5.21 -13.29
CA HIS A 129 -33.99 -6.22 -14.30
C HIS A 129 -33.18 -7.49 -14.05
N PHE A 130 -31.87 -7.35 -13.76
CA PHE A 130 -31.01 -8.51 -13.48
C PHE A 130 -31.42 -9.24 -12.20
N VAL A 131 -31.80 -8.48 -11.17
CA VAL A 131 -32.22 -9.05 -9.88
C VAL A 131 -33.60 -9.73 -10.03
N LEU A 132 -34.57 -9.05 -10.65
CA LEU A 132 -35.91 -9.60 -10.81
C LEU A 132 -35.94 -10.85 -11.70
N SER A 133 -35.19 -10.85 -12.81
CA SER A 133 -35.08 -12.03 -13.68
C SER A 133 -34.64 -13.27 -12.90
N LYS A 134 -33.62 -13.16 -12.04
CA LYS A 134 -33.14 -14.28 -11.20
C LYS A 134 -34.18 -14.72 -10.14
N ILE A 135 -34.92 -13.77 -9.57
CA ILE A 135 -36.00 -14.06 -8.62
C ILE A 135 -37.12 -14.84 -9.35
N GLU A 136 -37.55 -14.37 -10.51
CA GLU A 136 -38.61 -15.00 -11.33
C GLU A 136 -38.20 -16.38 -11.85
N GLU A 137 -36.95 -16.54 -12.35
CA GLU A 137 -36.39 -17.85 -12.75
C GLU A 137 -36.45 -18.88 -11.61
N SER A 138 -36.30 -18.41 -10.37
CA SER A 138 -36.39 -19.26 -9.18
C SER A 138 -37.82 -19.52 -8.70
N GLY A 139 -38.82 -18.98 -9.41
CA GLY A 139 -40.24 -19.07 -9.02
C GLY A 139 -40.52 -18.40 -7.67
N LEU A 140 -39.82 -17.32 -7.39
CA LEU A 140 -40.02 -16.46 -6.23
C LEU A 140 -40.57 -15.10 -6.66
N ALA A 141 -41.03 -14.33 -5.69
CA ALA A 141 -41.43 -12.95 -5.86
C ALA A 141 -40.54 -12.04 -4.99
N PRO A 142 -40.23 -10.81 -5.43
CA PRO A 142 -39.52 -9.85 -4.61
C PRO A 142 -40.36 -9.43 -3.40
N GLY A 143 -39.70 -9.11 -2.31
CA GLY A 143 -40.31 -8.58 -1.10
C GLY A 143 -40.93 -7.18 -1.31
N GLN A 144 -41.67 -6.72 -0.29
CA GLN A 144 -42.25 -5.39 -0.30
C GLN A 144 -41.21 -4.30 -0.11
N GLU A 145 -41.49 -3.06 -0.54
CA GLU A 145 -40.67 -1.90 -0.21
C GLU A 145 -40.65 -1.61 1.29
N ALA A 146 -39.55 -1.05 1.75
CA ALA A 146 -39.39 -0.64 3.14
C ALA A 146 -40.22 0.61 3.46
N SER A 147 -40.56 0.79 4.74
CA SER A 147 -41.25 2.01 5.20
C SER A 147 -40.32 3.25 5.06
N LEU A 148 -40.96 4.42 4.97
CA LEU A 148 -40.29 5.72 4.92
C LEU A 148 -39.21 5.88 5.99
N ASP A 149 -39.52 5.56 7.24
CA ASP A 149 -38.57 5.70 8.35
C ASP A 149 -37.38 4.74 8.20
N THR A 150 -37.61 3.55 7.67
CA THR A 150 -36.60 2.56 7.39
C THR A 150 -35.69 3.02 6.26
N LEU A 151 -36.25 3.58 5.18
CA LEU A 151 -35.48 4.11 4.04
C LEU A 151 -34.63 5.30 4.45
N LEU A 152 -35.22 6.28 5.16
CA LEU A 152 -34.49 7.45 5.64
C LEU A 152 -33.30 7.03 6.53
N ARG A 153 -33.56 6.18 7.53
CA ARG A 153 -32.51 5.70 8.43
C ARG A 153 -31.40 4.95 7.66
N ARG A 154 -31.77 4.14 6.67
CA ARG A 154 -30.84 3.41 5.81
C ARG A 154 -29.94 4.36 5.01
N LEU A 155 -30.52 5.38 4.36
CA LEU A 155 -29.78 6.38 3.61
C LEU A 155 -28.74 7.09 4.50
N TYR A 156 -29.13 7.56 5.68
CA TYR A 156 -28.22 8.21 6.61
C TYR A 156 -27.06 7.31 7.02
N ILE A 157 -27.33 6.06 7.38
CA ILE A 157 -26.30 5.11 7.81
C ILE A 157 -25.37 4.71 6.65
N ASP A 158 -25.94 4.45 5.48
CA ASP A 158 -25.17 3.96 4.34
C ASP A 158 -24.35 5.08 3.68
N LEU A 159 -24.89 6.30 3.58
CA LEU A 159 -24.23 7.40 2.88
C LEU A 159 -23.29 8.20 3.78
N ILE A 160 -23.69 8.49 5.02
CA ILE A 160 -22.92 9.37 5.92
C ILE A 160 -22.54 8.75 7.28
N GLY A 161 -22.93 7.50 7.55
CA GLY A 161 -22.58 6.80 8.79
C GLY A 161 -23.27 7.32 10.06
N LEU A 162 -24.22 8.22 9.94
CA LEU A 162 -24.97 8.82 11.05
C LEU A 162 -26.42 8.36 11.06
N VAL A 163 -27.18 8.73 12.09
CA VAL A 163 -28.63 8.57 12.13
C VAL A 163 -29.31 9.93 12.01
N PRO A 164 -30.50 10.01 11.39
CA PRO A 164 -31.24 11.27 11.31
C PRO A 164 -31.67 11.76 12.68
N THR A 165 -31.67 13.05 12.89
CA THR A 165 -32.25 13.72 14.06
C THR A 165 -33.79 13.68 14.00
N PRO A 166 -34.49 13.85 15.12
CA PRO A 166 -35.96 13.95 15.11
C PRO A 166 -36.51 15.07 14.21
N GLY A 167 -35.74 16.18 14.06
CA GLY A 167 -36.10 17.28 13.16
C GLY A 167 -36.03 16.88 11.69
N GLU A 168 -34.95 16.20 11.30
CA GLU A 168 -34.75 15.66 9.95
C GLU A 168 -35.78 14.62 9.57
N VAL A 169 -36.12 13.71 10.50
CA VAL A 169 -37.22 12.73 10.30
C VAL A 169 -38.54 13.43 10.03
N LYS A 170 -38.90 14.45 10.85
CA LYS A 170 -40.15 15.21 10.68
C LYS A 170 -40.19 15.98 9.36
N ALA A 171 -39.10 16.64 9.00
CA ALA A 171 -38.98 17.38 7.73
C ALA A 171 -39.15 16.45 6.52
N TYR A 172 -38.48 15.30 6.55
CA TYR A 172 -38.56 14.30 5.48
C TYR A 172 -39.97 13.72 5.36
N ALA A 173 -40.63 13.42 6.48
CA ALA A 173 -42.03 12.91 6.49
C ALA A 173 -43.03 13.93 5.89
N ILE A 174 -42.79 15.22 6.05
CA ILE A 174 -43.60 16.29 5.43
C ILE A 174 -43.34 16.31 3.90
N ALA A 175 -42.07 16.31 3.47
CA ALA A 175 -41.72 16.29 2.05
C ALA A 175 -42.29 15.05 1.35
N TRP A 176 -42.17 13.90 1.96
CA TRP A 176 -42.68 12.62 1.44
C TRP A 176 -44.21 12.60 1.19
N LYS A 177 -44.97 13.31 2.01
CA LYS A 177 -46.44 13.44 1.82
C LYS A 177 -46.78 14.27 0.59
N GLY A 178 -45.90 15.17 0.17
CA GLY A 178 -46.08 15.96 -1.05
C GLY A 178 -45.79 15.12 -2.31
N ASP A 179 -44.58 14.65 -2.45
CA ASP A 179 -44.12 13.76 -3.54
C ASP A 179 -43.03 12.85 -3.00
N PRO A 180 -43.30 11.53 -2.85
CA PRO A 180 -42.31 10.56 -2.34
C PRO A 180 -41.02 10.46 -3.19
N GLN A 181 -41.16 10.52 -4.51
CA GLN A 181 -40.02 10.38 -5.42
C GLN A 181 -39.09 11.59 -5.30
N VAL A 182 -39.66 12.79 -5.39
CA VAL A 182 -38.91 14.05 -5.26
C VAL A 182 -38.25 14.17 -3.88
N ALA A 183 -38.98 13.76 -2.82
CA ALA A 183 -38.42 13.79 -1.46
C ALA A 183 -37.24 12.82 -1.30
N TYR A 184 -37.31 11.65 -1.91
CA TYR A 184 -36.23 10.65 -1.90
C TYR A 184 -34.99 11.16 -2.64
N GLU A 185 -35.16 11.63 -3.87
CA GLU A 185 -34.06 12.16 -4.71
C GLU A 185 -33.36 13.37 -4.03
N ALA A 186 -34.16 14.30 -3.49
CA ALA A 186 -33.62 15.45 -2.77
C ALA A 186 -32.82 15.03 -1.53
N LYS A 187 -33.29 14.00 -0.80
CA LYS A 187 -32.57 13.49 0.38
C LYS A 187 -31.29 12.75 0.00
N VAL A 188 -31.31 11.95 -1.05
CA VAL A 188 -30.08 11.29 -1.54
C VAL A 188 -29.05 12.35 -1.94
N SER A 189 -29.44 13.37 -2.69
CA SER A 189 -28.52 14.45 -3.11
C SER A 189 -27.96 15.21 -1.91
N GLU A 190 -28.81 15.59 -0.93
CA GLU A 190 -28.38 16.27 0.32
C GLU A 190 -27.32 15.45 1.07
N LEU A 191 -27.47 14.13 1.15
CA LEU A 191 -26.56 13.27 1.89
C LEU A 191 -25.25 13.01 1.13
N LEU A 192 -25.29 12.91 -0.20
CA LEU A 192 -24.10 12.80 -1.05
C LEU A 192 -23.26 14.08 -1.03
N ASP A 193 -23.91 15.27 -1.00
CA ASP A 193 -23.24 16.57 -0.88
C ASP A 193 -22.67 16.83 0.53
N SER A 194 -22.96 15.99 1.49
CA SER A 194 -22.48 16.13 2.88
C SER A 194 -20.99 15.83 3.00
N THR A 195 -20.23 16.63 3.75
CA THR A 195 -18.83 16.35 4.09
C THR A 195 -18.64 15.02 4.83
N HIS A 196 -19.68 14.52 5.51
CA HIS A 196 -19.67 13.23 6.18
C HIS A 196 -19.75 12.04 5.21
N PHE A 197 -20.11 12.28 3.93
CA PHE A 197 -20.05 11.25 2.90
C PHE A 197 -18.61 10.75 2.71
N GLY A 198 -17.66 11.66 2.56
CA GLY A 198 -16.24 11.27 2.45
C GLY A 198 -15.70 10.63 3.72
N GLU A 199 -16.15 11.02 4.92
CA GLU A 199 -15.77 10.34 6.16
C GLU A 199 -16.26 8.88 6.18
N ARG A 200 -17.52 8.63 5.76
CA ARG A 200 -18.11 7.30 5.70
C ARG A 200 -17.45 6.42 4.64
N TRP A 201 -17.37 6.88 3.41
CA TRP A 201 -16.85 6.11 2.29
C TRP A 201 -15.32 6.03 2.28
N GLY A 202 -14.65 7.09 2.73
CA GLY A 202 -13.22 7.07 3.02
C GLY A 202 -12.84 6.03 4.06
N ARG A 203 -13.69 5.83 5.11
CA ARG A 203 -13.47 4.77 6.11
C ARG A 203 -13.46 3.38 5.48
N HIS A 204 -14.31 3.11 4.48
CA HIS A 204 -14.32 1.83 3.76
C HIS A 204 -13.03 1.63 2.97
N TRP A 205 -12.55 2.67 2.27
CA TRP A 205 -11.27 2.61 1.58
C TRP A 205 -10.08 2.46 2.53
N LEU A 206 -10.06 3.19 3.64
CA LEU A 206 -9.00 3.10 4.65
C LEU A 206 -8.85 1.67 5.23
N ASN A 207 -9.94 0.91 5.32
CA ASN A 207 -9.87 -0.51 5.67
C ASN A 207 -9.17 -1.35 4.59
N VAL A 208 -9.46 -1.08 3.32
CA VAL A 208 -8.81 -1.76 2.18
C VAL A 208 -7.33 -1.40 2.11
N ALA A 209 -6.99 -0.12 2.33
CA ALA A 209 -5.63 0.40 2.39
C ALA A 209 -4.85 -0.06 3.63
N ARG A 210 -5.48 -0.77 4.57
CA ARG A 210 -4.86 -1.20 5.84
C ARG A 210 -4.32 -0.03 6.66
N TYR A 211 -5.05 1.11 6.65
CA TYR A 211 -4.64 2.34 7.33
C TYR A 211 -4.40 2.11 8.81
N ALA A 212 -3.23 2.55 9.27
CA ALA A 212 -2.86 2.62 10.67
C ALA A 212 -1.91 3.80 10.91
N GLU A 213 -1.97 4.37 12.11
CA GLU A 213 -1.09 5.47 12.52
C GLU A 213 0.17 4.96 13.24
N SER A 214 0.55 3.71 12.95
CA SER A 214 1.76 3.08 13.48
C SER A 214 2.26 1.95 12.59
N SER A 215 3.55 1.61 12.73
CA SER A 215 4.25 0.62 11.90
C SER A 215 3.87 -0.84 12.17
N GLY A 216 3.13 -1.13 13.24
CA GLY A 216 2.82 -2.51 13.63
C GLY A 216 4.06 -3.36 13.95
N LYS A 217 3.88 -4.69 14.00
CA LYS A 217 4.90 -5.71 14.32
C LYS A 217 5.58 -5.47 15.68
N GLU A 218 6.76 -6.09 15.90
CA GLU A 218 7.44 -6.12 17.21
C GLU A 218 7.92 -4.73 17.65
N THR A 219 8.37 -3.93 16.70
CA THR A 219 8.79 -2.54 16.94
C THR A 219 7.71 -1.62 16.41
N ASN A 220 6.71 -1.37 17.24
CA ASN A 220 5.60 -0.51 16.88
C ASN A 220 5.93 0.96 17.15
N VAL A 221 6.12 1.73 16.08
CA VAL A 221 6.44 3.17 16.09
C VAL A 221 5.28 3.94 15.49
N THR A 222 4.91 5.05 16.10
CA THR A 222 3.84 5.92 15.60
C THR A 222 4.23 6.58 14.28
N HIS A 223 3.22 6.80 13.42
CA HIS A 223 3.31 7.56 12.18
C HIS A 223 2.53 8.88 12.33
N PRO A 224 3.13 9.93 12.87
CA PRO A 224 2.42 11.17 13.23
C PRO A 224 1.88 11.95 12.03
N HIS A 225 2.29 11.59 10.81
CA HIS A 225 1.82 12.21 9.56
C HIS A 225 0.86 11.32 8.74
N ALA A 226 0.46 10.16 9.26
CA ALA A 226 -0.47 9.26 8.56
C ALA A 226 -1.85 9.90 8.32
N TRP A 227 -2.29 10.80 9.21
CA TRP A 227 -3.55 11.53 9.09
C TRP A 227 -3.70 12.29 7.76
N ARG A 228 -2.60 12.73 7.13
CA ARG A 228 -2.65 13.43 5.85
C ARG A 228 -3.22 12.54 4.74
N TYR A 229 -2.80 11.27 4.70
CA TYR A 229 -3.36 10.31 3.77
C TYR A 229 -4.86 10.02 4.06
N ARG A 230 -5.23 9.88 5.33
CA ARG A 230 -6.65 9.75 5.72
C ARG A 230 -7.47 10.93 5.20
N ASP A 231 -6.99 12.14 5.43
CA ASP A 231 -7.68 13.36 5.03
C ASP A 231 -7.72 13.52 3.50
N TYR A 232 -6.65 13.13 2.79
CA TYR A 232 -6.67 13.01 1.33
C TYR A 232 -7.79 12.08 0.85
N VAL A 233 -7.90 10.89 1.44
CA VAL A 233 -8.94 9.92 1.07
C VAL A 233 -10.33 10.50 1.29
N ILE A 234 -10.60 11.08 2.45
CA ILE A 234 -11.89 11.71 2.77
C ILE A 234 -12.24 12.81 1.75
N ASN A 235 -11.28 13.67 1.45
CA ASN A 235 -11.47 14.77 0.50
C ASN A 235 -11.65 14.26 -0.94
N ALA A 236 -10.99 13.17 -1.33
CA ALA A 236 -11.16 12.55 -2.65
C ALA A 236 -12.61 12.06 -2.86
N PHE A 237 -13.20 11.41 -1.84
CA PHE A 237 -14.62 11.01 -1.89
C PHE A 237 -15.56 12.22 -1.90
N ASN A 238 -15.32 13.24 -1.09
CA ASN A 238 -16.15 14.46 -1.05
C ASN A 238 -16.08 15.28 -2.35
N LYS A 239 -15.02 15.14 -3.14
CA LYS A 239 -14.85 15.79 -4.45
C LYS A 239 -15.31 14.89 -5.61
N ASP A 240 -15.82 13.70 -5.31
CA ASP A 240 -16.09 12.64 -6.30
C ASP A 240 -14.93 12.45 -7.28
N LYS A 241 -13.70 12.37 -6.74
CA LYS A 241 -12.51 12.17 -7.57
C LYS A 241 -12.67 10.88 -8.38
N PRO A 242 -12.51 10.91 -9.72
CA PRO A 242 -12.59 9.70 -10.55
C PRO A 242 -11.71 8.58 -9.99
N TYR A 243 -12.27 7.38 -9.86
CA TYR A 243 -11.60 6.27 -9.17
C TYR A 243 -10.32 5.83 -9.87
N ASP A 244 -10.26 5.88 -11.20
CA ASP A 244 -9.04 5.65 -11.97
C ASP A 244 -7.93 6.64 -11.58
N ARG A 245 -8.26 7.95 -11.51
CA ARG A 245 -7.34 8.99 -11.08
C ARG A 245 -6.94 8.80 -9.60
N PHE A 246 -7.88 8.43 -8.73
CA PHE A 246 -7.63 8.14 -7.32
C PHE A 246 -6.62 7.00 -7.14
N ILE A 247 -6.70 5.93 -7.95
CA ILE A 247 -5.71 4.84 -7.93
C ILE A 247 -4.36 5.29 -8.49
N GLN A 248 -4.36 6.03 -9.62
CA GLN A 248 -3.11 6.53 -10.21
C GLN A 248 -2.33 7.42 -9.24
N GLU A 249 -3.00 8.29 -8.52
CA GLU A 249 -2.36 9.16 -7.52
C GLU A 249 -1.75 8.35 -6.36
N GLN A 250 -2.40 7.28 -5.91
CA GLN A 250 -1.90 6.45 -4.82
C GLN A 250 -0.69 5.59 -5.21
N ILE A 251 -0.59 5.19 -6.47
CA ILE A 251 0.50 4.33 -6.95
C ILE A 251 1.68 5.17 -7.47
N ALA A 252 1.40 6.28 -8.15
CA ALA A 252 2.39 7.04 -8.91
C ALA A 252 2.16 8.56 -8.85
N GLY A 253 1.59 9.08 -7.75
CA GLY A 253 1.25 10.51 -7.62
C GLY A 253 2.45 11.43 -7.82
N ASP A 254 3.63 11.04 -7.33
CA ASP A 254 4.90 11.75 -7.52
C ASP A 254 5.40 11.76 -8.97
N LEU A 255 4.80 10.99 -9.87
CA LEU A 255 5.19 10.88 -11.29
C LEU A 255 4.13 11.48 -12.23
N LEU A 256 2.96 11.85 -11.71
CA LEU A 256 1.89 12.40 -12.51
C LEU A 256 2.14 13.87 -12.86
N PRO A 257 1.74 14.31 -14.06
CA PRO A 257 1.79 15.73 -14.41
C PRO A 257 0.88 16.54 -13.49
N VAL A 258 1.36 17.68 -13.03
CA VAL A 258 0.64 18.60 -12.14
C VAL A 258 0.54 19.99 -12.75
N THR A 259 -0.50 20.74 -12.36
CA THR A 259 -0.75 22.09 -12.82
C THR A 259 -0.54 23.15 -11.73
N SER A 260 -0.45 22.70 -10.48
CA SER A 260 -0.28 23.58 -9.30
C SER A 260 0.47 22.86 -8.17
N ASP A 261 1.01 23.64 -7.23
CA ASP A 261 1.63 23.12 -6.01
C ASP A 261 0.60 22.38 -5.12
N VAL A 262 -0.68 22.76 -5.20
CA VAL A 262 -1.77 22.08 -4.49
C VAL A 262 -1.95 20.66 -5.03
N ASP A 263 -2.03 20.51 -6.36
CA ASP A 263 -2.13 19.20 -7.00
C ASP A 263 -0.89 18.34 -6.69
N TRP A 264 0.29 18.99 -6.73
CA TRP A 264 1.55 18.31 -6.40
C TRP A 264 1.54 17.79 -4.96
N GLN A 265 1.08 18.61 -4.02
CA GLN A 265 0.96 18.22 -2.62
C GLN A 265 -0.05 17.07 -2.43
N GLU A 266 -1.25 17.17 -3.02
CA GLU A 266 -2.25 16.09 -2.96
C GLU A 266 -1.68 14.78 -3.53
N ASN A 267 -1.01 14.84 -4.66
CA ASN A 267 -0.40 13.68 -5.32
C ASN A 267 0.71 13.03 -4.47
N LEU A 268 1.57 13.82 -3.83
CA LEU A 268 2.60 13.29 -2.93
C LEU A 268 1.97 12.59 -1.73
N ILE A 269 0.96 13.20 -1.10
CA ILE A 269 0.23 12.63 0.04
C ILE A 269 -0.49 11.33 -0.35
N ALA A 270 -1.05 11.26 -1.56
CA ALA A 270 -1.73 10.08 -2.07
C ALA A 270 -0.83 8.84 -2.09
N THR A 271 0.47 9.00 -2.42
CA THR A 271 1.45 7.90 -2.40
C THR A 271 1.68 7.30 -1.01
N GLY A 272 1.14 7.94 0.02
CA GLY A 272 1.05 7.40 1.38
C GLY A 272 0.41 6.01 1.45
N PHE A 273 -0.47 5.65 0.50
CA PHE A 273 -1.02 4.30 0.35
C PHE A 273 0.05 3.21 0.41
N LEU A 274 1.16 3.40 -0.29
CA LEU A 274 2.28 2.46 -0.37
C LEU A 274 3.16 2.46 0.90
N THR A 275 2.85 3.30 1.88
CA THR A 275 3.65 3.44 3.10
C THR A 275 2.97 2.90 4.36
N LEU A 276 1.68 2.58 4.32
CA LEU A 276 0.85 2.30 5.51
C LEU A 276 1.07 0.92 6.13
N GLY A 277 1.43 -0.08 5.34
CA GLY A 277 1.51 -1.46 5.78
C GLY A 277 2.51 -1.72 6.93
N PRO A 278 2.39 -2.88 7.60
CA PRO A 278 3.22 -3.24 8.74
C PRO A 278 4.68 -3.45 8.35
N LYS A 279 5.63 -2.92 9.14
CA LYS A 279 7.07 -2.93 8.86
C LYS A 279 7.89 -3.62 9.93
N GLY A 280 8.77 -4.54 9.54
CA GLY A 280 9.73 -5.21 10.43
C GLY A 280 10.94 -4.30 10.72
N LEU A 281 10.73 -3.21 11.47
CA LEU A 281 11.77 -2.20 11.70
C LEU A 281 13.01 -2.72 12.44
N SER A 282 12.90 -3.86 13.12
CA SER A 282 14.03 -4.55 13.79
C SER A 282 14.85 -5.45 12.87
N GLU A 283 14.41 -5.66 11.61
CA GLU A 283 15.11 -6.53 10.65
C GLU A 283 16.55 -6.07 10.43
N ARG A 284 17.49 -7.01 10.55
CA ARG A 284 18.93 -6.74 10.44
C ARG A 284 19.40 -6.72 8.99
N ASN A 285 18.82 -7.60 8.18
CA ASN A 285 19.15 -7.71 6.77
C ASN A 285 18.41 -6.65 5.96
N ALA A 286 19.14 -5.72 5.34
CA ALA A 286 18.57 -4.62 4.57
C ALA A 286 17.79 -5.11 3.34
N ARG A 287 18.31 -6.16 2.67
CA ARG A 287 17.67 -6.74 1.50
C ARG A 287 16.37 -7.45 1.87
N GLN A 288 16.37 -8.22 2.99
CA GLN A 288 15.14 -8.84 3.48
C GLN A 288 14.07 -7.78 3.79
N PHE A 289 14.47 -6.70 4.47
CA PHE A 289 13.54 -5.59 4.74
C PHE A 289 12.98 -4.95 3.46
N ALA A 290 13.84 -4.72 2.44
CA ALA A 290 13.41 -4.15 1.16
C ALA A 290 12.44 -5.09 0.42
N MET A 291 12.73 -6.40 0.43
CA MET A 291 11.84 -7.41 -0.15
C MET A 291 10.50 -7.50 0.60
N ASP A 292 10.52 -7.46 1.93
CA ASP A 292 9.29 -7.52 2.73
C ASP A 292 8.43 -6.24 2.57
N LEU A 293 9.08 -5.10 2.34
CA LEU A 293 8.40 -3.85 2.04
C LEU A 293 7.75 -3.89 0.64
N ALA A 294 8.46 -4.37 -0.36
CA ALA A 294 7.91 -4.55 -1.71
C ALA A 294 6.78 -5.59 -1.73
N ASP A 295 6.93 -6.69 -1.00
CA ASP A 295 5.91 -7.73 -0.84
C ASP A 295 4.61 -7.17 -0.27
N GLU A 296 4.72 -6.36 0.76
CA GLU A 296 3.57 -5.68 1.37
C GLU A 296 2.89 -4.70 0.40
N GLN A 297 3.66 -3.95 -0.39
CA GLN A 297 3.14 -3.03 -1.40
C GLN A 297 2.45 -3.78 -2.55
N ILE A 298 3.01 -4.90 -3.01
CA ILE A 298 2.38 -5.79 -4.00
C ILE A 298 1.06 -6.33 -3.45
N ASP A 299 1.09 -6.92 -2.25
CA ASP A 299 -0.08 -7.52 -1.61
C ASP A 299 -1.22 -6.52 -1.42
N ALA A 300 -0.89 -5.32 -0.86
CA ALA A 300 -1.86 -4.25 -0.69
C ALA A 300 -2.49 -3.83 -2.01
N THR A 301 -1.66 -3.56 -3.03
CA THR A 301 -2.12 -3.04 -4.30
C THR A 301 -2.96 -4.07 -5.05
N THR A 302 -2.48 -5.31 -5.15
CA THR A 302 -3.15 -6.33 -5.96
C THR A 302 -4.45 -6.81 -5.31
N GLN A 303 -4.52 -6.94 -3.99
CA GLN A 303 -5.78 -7.22 -3.31
C GLN A 303 -6.76 -6.04 -3.35
N ALA A 304 -6.27 -4.81 -3.16
CA ALA A 304 -7.13 -3.63 -3.15
C ALA A 304 -7.76 -3.35 -4.51
N VAL A 305 -6.98 -3.45 -5.58
CA VAL A 305 -7.38 -3.01 -6.94
C VAL A 305 -7.82 -4.17 -7.83
N LEU A 306 -7.10 -5.30 -7.77
CA LEU A 306 -7.36 -6.45 -8.65
C LEU A 306 -8.11 -7.59 -7.94
N GLY A 307 -8.20 -7.58 -6.61
CA GLY A 307 -8.75 -8.72 -5.88
C GLY A 307 -7.95 -10.01 -6.10
N LEU A 308 -6.61 -9.94 -6.17
CA LEU A 308 -5.73 -11.08 -6.39
C LEU A 308 -4.66 -11.18 -5.29
N THR A 309 -4.29 -12.42 -4.93
CA THR A 309 -3.30 -12.72 -3.89
C THR A 309 -1.91 -12.97 -4.47
N VAL A 310 -1.38 -11.99 -5.22
CA VAL A 310 -0.13 -12.13 -6.00
C VAL A 310 1.09 -12.45 -5.12
N SER A 311 1.13 -12.00 -3.88
CA SER A 311 2.21 -12.30 -2.93
C SER A 311 2.43 -13.80 -2.69
N CYS A 312 1.43 -14.65 -2.94
CA CYS A 312 1.60 -16.12 -2.89
C CYS A 312 2.65 -16.61 -3.90
N ALA A 313 2.84 -15.88 -5.01
CA ALA A 313 3.81 -16.22 -6.05
C ALA A 313 5.28 -15.85 -5.70
N ARG A 314 5.54 -15.29 -4.52
CA ARG A 314 6.91 -14.96 -4.05
C ARG A 314 7.84 -16.18 -3.95
N CYS A 315 7.32 -17.32 -3.54
CA CYS A 315 8.14 -18.49 -3.22
C CYS A 315 8.08 -19.59 -4.28
N HIS A 316 6.99 -19.70 -5.00
CA HIS A 316 6.70 -20.67 -6.05
C HIS A 316 5.58 -20.11 -6.93
N ASP A 317 5.34 -20.68 -8.07
CA ASP A 317 4.18 -20.31 -8.89
C ASP A 317 2.89 -20.34 -8.07
N HIS A 318 1.98 -19.38 -8.31
CA HIS A 318 0.73 -19.31 -7.56
C HIS A 318 -0.03 -20.64 -7.67
N LYS A 319 -0.47 -21.15 -6.52
CA LYS A 319 -1.02 -22.53 -6.44
C LYS A 319 -2.26 -22.74 -7.33
N SER A 320 -3.06 -21.72 -7.49
CA SER A 320 -4.39 -21.83 -8.12
C SER A 320 -4.60 -20.87 -9.28
N ASP A 321 -4.01 -19.68 -9.20
CA ASP A 321 -4.14 -18.66 -10.23
C ASP A 321 -2.99 -18.75 -11.25
N PRO A 322 -3.22 -18.35 -12.51
CA PRO A 322 -2.20 -18.41 -13.55
C PRO A 322 -1.17 -17.27 -13.41
N ILE A 323 -0.52 -17.20 -12.25
CA ILE A 323 0.47 -16.19 -11.88
C ILE A 323 1.82 -16.88 -11.63
N PRO A 324 2.73 -16.87 -12.60
CA PRO A 324 4.08 -17.38 -12.41
C PRO A 324 4.86 -16.60 -11.36
N THR A 325 5.81 -17.24 -10.71
CA THR A 325 6.76 -16.57 -9.79
C THR A 325 7.45 -15.39 -10.45
N THR A 326 7.73 -15.46 -11.75
CA THR A 326 8.32 -14.35 -12.51
C THR A 326 7.48 -13.08 -12.50
N ASP A 327 6.14 -13.18 -12.50
CA ASP A 327 5.24 -12.02 -12.42
C ASP A 327 5.38 -11.28 -11.09
N TYR A 328 5.50 -12.04 -9.99
CA TYR A 328 5.77 -11.45 -8.68
C TYR A 328 7.08 -10.63 -8.68
N TYR A 329 8.17 -11.20 -9.22
CA TYR A 329 9.46 -10.50 -9.25
C TYR A 329 9.50 -9.38 -10.28
N ALA A 330 8.70 -9.43 -11.33
CA ALA A 330 8.49 -8.32 -12.25
C ALA A 330 7.86 -7.11 -11.55
N LEU A 331 6.81 -7.34 -10.74
CA LEU A 331 6.20 -6.30 -9.89
C LEU A 331 7.15 -5.85 -8.78
N SER A 332 7.86 -6.78 -8.13
CA SER A 332 8.83 -6.47 -7.09
C SER A 332 9.91 -5.49 -7.59
N GLY A 333 10.39 -5.67 -8.81
CA GLY A 333 11.33 -4.73 -9.44
C GLY A 333 10.77 -3.30 -9.55
N ILE A 334 9.48 -3.14 -9.82
CA ILE A 334 8.81 -1.83 -9.85
C ILE A 334 8.88 -1.16 -8.47
N PHE A 335 8.44 -1.85 -7.42
CA PHE A 335 8.38 -1.28 -6.07
C PHE A 335 9.78 -1.09 -5.46
N GLN A 336 10.74 -1.99 -5.70
CA GLN A 336 12.12 -1.84 -5.26
C GLN A 336 12.86 -0.71 -5.98
N SER A 337 12.40 -0.30 -7.17
CA SER A 337 12.90 0.89 -7.88
C SER A 337 12.43 2.20 -7.27
N SER A 338 11.72 2.15 -6.14
CA SER A 338 11.22 3.30 -5.41
C SER A 338 11.82 3.38 -4.00
N LYS A 339 11.80 4.58 -3.42
CA LYS A 339 12.15 4.83 -2.03
C LYS A 339 10.90 5.17 -1.25
N THR A 340 10.66 4.43 -0.17
CA THR A 340 9.50 4.61 0.70
C THR A 340 9.86 5.50 1.88
N HIS A 341 9.08 6.57 2.11
CA HIS A 341 9.26 7.57 3.14
C HIS A 341 8.15 7.43 4.20
N PHE A 342 8.45 6.77 5.32
CA PHE A 342 7.48 6.49 6.38
C PHE A 342 7.79 7.18 7.72
N GLY A 343 8.83 8.03 7.78
CA GLY A 343 9.06 8.97 8.88
C GLY A 343 9.38 8.35 10.23
N THR A 344 10.33 7.41 10.28
CA THR A 344 10.78 6.84 11.54
C THR A 344 12.23 7.16 11.82
N VAL A 345 12.55 7.43 13.09
CA VAL A 345 13.94 7.70 13.54
C VAL A 345 14.66 6.40 13.94
N GLY A 346 15.97 6.35 13.71
CA GLY A 346 16.80 5.21 14.08
C GLY A 346 17.01 5.12 15.60
N PHE A 347 16.81 3.94 16.19
CA PHE A 347 17.17 3.62 17.57
C PHE A 347 17.43 2.10 17.71
N ALA A 348 17.75 1.62 18.91
CA ALA A 348 18.22 0.25 19.08
C ALA A 348 17.29 -0.83 18.49
N GLN A 349 15.97 -0.63 18.57
CA GLN A 349 14.95 -1.54 18.01
C GLN A 349 14.51 -1.15 16.59
N ASN A 350 14.70 0.10 16.15
CA ASN A 350 14.43 0.54 14.79
C ASN A 350 15.74 0.70 14.02
N ARG A 351 16.07 -0.30 13.22
CA ARG A 351 17.26 -0.34 12.35
C ARG A 351 16.99 0.21 10.95
N ARG A 352 15.71 0.52 10.64
CA ARG A 352 15.20 0.91 9.33
C ARG A 352 14.54 2.27 9.42
N ALA A 353 15.35 3.27 9.79
CA ALA A 353 14.91 4.66 9.77
C ALA A 353 14.57 5.13 8.34
N SER A 354 13.61 6.02 8.23
CA SER A 354 13.21 6.62 6.96
C SER A 354 12.76 8.06 7.20
N ASN A 355 13.19 8.97 6.36
CA ASN A 355 12.74 10.36 6.37
C ASN A 355 11.31 10.48 5.83
N LEU A 356 10.68 11.62 6.05
CA LEU A 356 9.44 12.03 5.41
C LEU A 356 9.72 12.78 4.10
N LEU A 357 8.68 12.96 3.29
CA LEU A 357 8.69 13.85 2.13
C LEU A 357 8.37 15.27 2.58
N GLU A 358 9.10 16.24 2.10
CA GLU A 358 8.78 17.66 2.26
C GLU A 358 7.73 18.07 1.22
N LEU A 359 6.67 18.75 1.66
CA LEU A 359 5.57 19.17 0.83
C LEU A 359 5.82 20.60 0.30
N PRO A 360 5.36 20.91 -0.92
CA PRO A 360 5.61 22.20 -1.56
C PRO A 360 4.90 23.37 -0.88
N ILE A 361 3.77 23.13 -0.22
CA ILE A 361 3.01 24.17 0.47
C ILE A 361 3.18 24.00 1.97
N TRP A 362 3.61 25.07 2.62
CA TRP A 362 3.64 25.11 4.07
C TRP A 362 2.21 25.26 4.61
N ASP A 363 1.78 24.28 5.38
CA ASP A 363 0.52 24.36 6.11
C ASP A 363 0.81 24.62 7.60
N ALA A 364 0.08 25.55 8.17
CA ALA A 364 0.21 25.94 9.57
C ALA A 364 -0.27 24.89 10.59
N THR A 365 -0.20 23.60 10.24
CA THR A 365 -0.55 22.52 11.19
C THR A 365 0.55 22.40 12.24
N PRO A 366 0.34 22.90 13.46
CA PRO A 366 1.40 22.96 14.48
C PRO A 366 1.62 21.58 15.10
N ILE A 367 2.38 20.70 14.41
CA ILE A 367 2.72 19.41 15.01
C ILE A 367 3.84 19.61 16.03
N MET A 368 4.80 20.49 15.75
CA MET A 368 5.84 20.86 16.72
C MET A 368 6.60 22.08 16.21
N SER A 369 6.67 23.14 16.99
CA SER A 369 7.56 24.28 16.75
C SER A 369 8.49 24.45 17.95
N TYR A 370 9.68 24.98 17.71
CA TYR A 370 10.67 25.26 18.74
C TYR A 370 11.07 26.73 18.69
N SER A 371 11.17 27.37 19.85
CA SER A 371 11.78 28.69 19.97
C SER A 371 13.28 28.63 19.63
N SER A 372 13.89 29.75 19.28
CA SER A 372 15.33 29.85 18.99
C SER A 372 16.20 29.31 20.15
N ARG A 373 15.74 29.48 21.39
CA ARG A 373 16.42 28.92 22.57
C ARG A 373 16.35 27.39 22.59
N GLU A 374 15.19 26.83 22.32
CA GLU A 374 15.00 25.36 22.27
C GLU A 374 15.78 24.76 21.11
N MET A 375 15.79 25.42 19.93
CA MET A 375 16.59 25.01 18.78
C MET A 375 18.08 24.94 19.13
N THR A 376 18.61 25.97 19.79
CA THR A 376 20.00 25.98 20.25
C THR A 376 20.26 24.82 21.22
N GLN A 377 19.36 24.59 22.19
CA GLN A 377 19.50 23.47 23.13
C GLN A 377 19.44 22.10 22.46
N LEU A 378 18.60 21.92 21.44
CA LEU A 378 18.53 20.66 20.67
C LEU A 378 19.82 20.43 19.89
N LYS A 379 20.32 21.45 19.16
CA LYS A 379 21.58 21.41 18.40
C LYS A 379 22.79 21.13 19.32
N ASP A 380 22.88 21.81 20.46
CA ASP A 380 23.96 21.60 21.41
C ASP A 380 23.95 20.19 22.02
N ARG A 381 22.76 19.67 22.35
CA ARG A 381 22.61 18.28 22.86
C ARG A 381 22.95 17.24 21.81
N LEU A 382 22.59 17.48 20.55
CA LEU A 382 22.94 16.62 19.42
C LEU A 382 24.46 16.58 19.26
N ALA A 383 25.10 17.74 19.12
CA ALA A 383 26.55 17.86 18.97
C ALA A 383 27.32 17.22 20.16
N ALA A 384 26.86 17.40 21.37
CA ALA A 384 27.46 16.76 22.54
C ALA A 384 27.34 15.22 22.48
N GLY A 385 26.17 14.70 22.09
CA GLY A 385 25.95 13.26 21.94
C GLY A 385 26.79 12.64 20.82
N GLU A 386 26.94 13.32 19.69
CA GLU A 386 27.79 12.90 18.57
C GLU A 386 29.27 12.88 18.95
N SER A 387 29.75 13.93 19.63
CA SER A 387 31.12 14.00 20.13
C SER A 387 31.42 12.85 21.11
N GLU A 388 30.47 12.55 22.03
CA GLU A 388 30.63 11.44 22.98
C GLU A 388 30.62 10.07 22.29
N LEU A 389 29.81 9.89 21.22
CA LEU A 389 29.82 8.68 20.40
C LEU A 389 31.16 8.51 19.66
N GLU A 390 31.70 9.59 19.10
CA GLU A 390 33.01 9.57 18.45
C GLU A 390 34.13 9.15 19.42
N GLU A 391 34.15 9.69 20.63
CA GLU A 391 35.13 9.32 21.64
C GLU A 391 35.02 7.86 22.09
N LEU A 392 33.77 7.35 22.27
CA LEU A 392 33.54 5.92 22.54
C LEU A 392 34.05 5.05 21.40
N GLY A 393 33.81 5.45 20.15
CA GLY A 393 34.33 4.74 18.95
C GLY A 393 35.86 4.74 18.90
N LYS A 394 36.52 5.85 19.23
CA LYS A 394 37.99 5.92 19.32
C LYS A 394 38.52 4.98 20.43
N GLU A 395 37.85 4.93 21.57
CA GLU A 395 38.23 4.05 22.68
C GLU A 395 38.03 2.57 22.32
N GLU A 396 36.91 2.20 21.69
CA GLU A 396 36.69 0.84 21.19
C GLU A 396 37.77 0.43 20.19
N ARG A 397 38.15 1.33 19.25
CA ARG A 397 39.24 1.07 18.30
C ARG A 397 40.57 0.83 19.02
N ARG A 398 40.94 1.67 20.03
CA ARG A 398 42.14 1.48 20.81
C ARG A 398 42.16 0.12 21.53
N GLN A 399 41.02 -0.27 22.11
CA GLN A 399 40.89 -1.56 22.80
C GLN A 399 41.02 -2.74 21.85
N ARG A 400 40.41 -2.68 20.66
CA ARG A 400 40.55 -3.71 19.61
C ARG A 400 42.02 -3.87 19.18
N VAL A 401 42.74 -2.77 18.98
CA VAL A 401 44.18 -2.79 18.67
C VAL A 401 45.00 -3.42 19.79
N GLN A 402 44.71 -3.08 21.02
CA GLN A 402 45.40 -3.66 22.20
C GLN A 402 45.12 -5.16 22.35
N MET A 403 43.87 -5.61 22.11
CA MET A 403 43.53 -7.04 22.08
C MET A 403 44.29 -7.81 21.01
N ARG A 404 44.52 -7.20 19.84
CA ARG A 404 45.29 -7.83 18.75
C ARG A 404 46.78 -7.94 19.11
N LEU A 405 47.33 -6.93 19.77
CA LEU A 405 48.73 -6.90 20.19
C LEU A 405 49.04 -7.77 21.41
N ASN A 406 48.07 -7.96 22.29
CA ASN A 406 48.23 -8.71 23.54
C ASN A 406 47.00 -9.59 23.82
N PRO A 407 46.81 -10.73 23.10
CA PRO A 407 45.62 -11.58 23.25
C PRO A 407 45.38 -12.09 24.68
N ASP A 408 46.44 -12.31 25.44
CA ASP A 408 46.39 -12.82 26.82
C ASP A 408 46.00 -11.75 27.86
N LYS A 409 46.01 -10.48 27.48
CA LYS A 409 45.64 -9.34 28.34
C LYS A 409 44.36 -8.65 27.86
N ALA A 410 43.52 -9.35 27.14
CA ALA A 410 42.30 -8.76 26.62
C ALA A 410 41.43 -8.20 27.78
N PRO A 411 41.22 -6.88 27.87
CA PRO A 411 40.27 -6.35 28.83
C PRO A 411 38.87 -6.83 28.35
N SER A 412 38.06 -7.32 29.29
CA SER A 412 36.65 -7.54 29.00
C SER A 412 36.07 -6.20 28.51
N THR A 413 35.58 -6.10 27.29
CA THR A 413 34.87 -4.90 26.78
C THR A 413 33.83 -4.54 27.83
N PRO A 414 33.91 -3.38 28.48
CA PRO A 414 32.96 -3.07 29.53
C PRO A 414 31.56 -3.08 28.92
N GLN A 415 30.69 -4.01 29.33
CA GLN A 415 29.28 -4.05 28.92
C GLN A 415 28.61 -2.67 29.04
N ASN A 416 29.14 -1.84 29.93
CA ASN A 416 28.72 -0.46 30.15
C ASN A 416 28.97 0.44 28.92
N ASN A 417 30.08 0.29 28.17
CA ASN A 417 30.36 1.12 26.99
C ASN A 417 29.44 0.76 25.84
N VAL A 418 29.15 -0.51 25.59
CA VAL A 418 28.18 -0.94 24.57
C VAL A 418 26.78 -0.41 24.90
N ARG A 419 26.33 -0.54 26.14
CA ARG A 419 25.02 0.01 26.57
C ARG A 419 24.98 1.54 26.46
N LYS A 420 26.06 2.23 26.80
CA LYS A 420 26.20 3.68 26.70
C LYS A 420 26.13 4.14 25.24
N ALA A 421 26.87 3.50 24.35
CA ALA A 421 26.86 3.79 22.93
C ALA A 421 25.45 3.57 22.31
N LEU A 422 24.75 2.48 22.66
CA LEU A 422 23.38 2.24 22.20
C LEU A 422 22.40 3.34 22.67
N ARG A 423 22.51 3.77 23.93
CA ARG A 423 21.67 4.87 24.45
C ARG A 423 21.95 6.19 23.75
N LEU A 424 23.23 6.52 23.55
CA LEU A 424 23.62 7.74 22.83
C LEU A 424 23.17 7.72 21.38
N ARG A 425 23.36 6.62 20.65
CA ARG A 425 22.85 6.47 19.28
C ARG A 425 21.34 6.69 19.21
N SER A 426 20.59 6.12 20.13
CA SER A 426 19.13 6.33 20.19
C SER A 426 18.77 7.78 20.51
N SER A 427 19.44 8.42 21.47
CA SER A 427 19.14 9.81 21.86
C SER A 427 19.54 10.81 20.76
N THR A 428 20.68 10.63 20.11
CA THR A 428 21.10 11.50 18.98
C THR A 428 20.17 11.36 17.79
N ALA A 429 19.76 10.13 17.43
CA ALA A 429 18.81 9.90 16.35
C ALA A 429 17.43 10.55 16.63
N ILE A 430 16.95 10.49 17.87
CA ILE A 430 15.70 11.17 18.27
C ILE A 430 15.85 12.69 18.18
N LEU A 431 16.99 13.24 18.61
CA LEU A 431 17.26 14.68 18.52
C LEU A 431 17.35 15.13 17.05
N GLN A 432 18.07 14.37 16.22
CA GLN A 432 18.15 14.62 14.79
C GLN A 432 16.76 14.59 14.15
N GLY A 433 15.96 13.56 14.40
CA GLY A 433 14.60 13.45 13.89
C GLY A 433 13.67 14.62 14.31
N LYS A 434 13.90 15.21 15.49
CA LYS A 434 13.20 16.43 15.89
C LYS A 434 13.62 17.65 15.06
N LEU A 435 14.92 17.78 14.77
CA LEU A 435 15.46 18.87 13.96
C LEU A 435 15.07 18.72 12.49
N ASP A 436 15.00 17.51 11.98
CA ASP A 436 14.58 17.24 10.58
C ASP A 436 13.13 17.66 10.30
N ASN A 437 12.29 17.69 11.35
CA ASN A 437 10.87 18.05 11.25
C ASN A 437 10.60 19.55 11.34
N VAL A 438 11.61 20.38 11.50
CA VAL A 438 11.49 21.84 11.57
C VAL A 438 12.50 22.50 10.66
N ASP A 439 12.23 23.74 10.30
CA ASP A 439 13.17 24.59 9.56
C ASP A 439 14.26 25.18 10.50
N ASP A 440 15.12 26.03 9.94
CA ASP A 440 16.22 26.65 10.71
C ASP A 440 15.73 27.64 11.77
N GLU A 441 14.54 28.19 11.62
CA GLU A 441 13.86 29.10 12.54
C GLU A 441 13.09 28.34 13.64
N GLY A 442 12.94 27.01 13.48
CA GLY A 442 12.22 26.15 14.42
C GLY A 442 10.73 26.01 14.13
N ALA A 443 10.26 26.49 12.98
CA ALA A 443 8.89 26.27 12.55
C ALA A 443 8.71 24.87 11.98
N ALA A 444 7.54 24.27 12.18
CA ALA A 444 7.25 22.91 11.70
C ALA A 444 7.26 22.89 10.17
N LYS A 445 8.02 21.95 9.58
CA LYS A 445 7.95 21.67 8.15
C LYS A 445 6.65 20.98 7.79
N SER A 446 6.17 21.22 6.57
CA SER A 446 5.05 20.47 5.99
C SER A 446 5.57 19.16 5.44
N LEU A 447 5.31 18.06 6.13
CA LEU A 447 5.89 16.74 5.85
C LEU A 447 4.79 15.70 5.63
N ALA A 448 5.02 14.73 4.75
CA ALA A 448 4.12 13.61 4.52
C ALA A 448 4.86 12.27 4.39
N MET A 449 4.16 11.19 4.64
CA MET A 449 4.55 9.86 4.22
C MET A 449 4.27 9.71 2.72
N GLY A 450 5.14 9.02 2.00
CA GLY A 450 4.95 8.81 0.55
C GLY A 450 6.10 8.04 -0.09
N VAL A 451 6.08 7.98 -1.41
CA VAL A 451 7.05 7.23 -2.20
C VAL A 451 7.60 8.12 -3.31
N GLN A 452 8.88 7.96 -3.64
CA GLN A 452 9.53 8.59 -4.78
C GLN A 452 10.40 7.57 -5.53
N ASP A 453 10.58 7.78 -6.82
CA ASP A 453 11.47 6.94 -7.64
C ASP A 453 12.93 7.07 -7.20
N ARG A 454 13.65 5.97 -7.28
CA ARG A 454 15.12 5.97 -7.17
C ARG A 454 15.72 6.51 -8.47
N PRO A 455 16.88 7.19 -8.40
CA PRO A 455 17.57 7.68 -9.60
C PRO A 455 17.93 6.58 -10.61
N VAL A 456 18.20 5.37 -10.10
CA VAL A 456 18.52 4.19 -10.92
C VAL A 456 17.51 3.10 -10.61
N PRO A 457 16.62 2.78 -11.55
CA PRO A 457 15.68 1.69 -11.39
C PRO A 457 16.40 0.33 -11.53
N THR A 458 15.87 -0.68 -10.86
CA THR A 458 16.45 -2.03 -10.83
C THR A 458 15.42 -3.09 -11.18
N ASP A 459 15.79 -4.01 -12.08
CA ASP A 459 15.04 -5.25 -12.24
C ASP A 459 15.40 -6.21 -11.10
N ASP A 460 14.45 -7.04 -10.70
CA ASP A 460 14.65 -7.99 -9.62
C ASP A 460 15.10 -9.38 -10.12
N VAL A 461 15.42 -10.25 -9.19
CA VAL A 461 15.83 -11.64 -9.46
C VAL A 461 14.91 -12.59 -8.73
N VAL A 462 14.52 -13.67 -9.38
CA VAL A 462 13.75 -14.74 -8.74
C VAL A 462 14.56 -15.32 -7.58
N LEU A 463 13.92 -15.46 -6.43
CA LEU A 463 14.52 -16.11 -5.25
C LEU A 463 13.92 -17.51 -5.06
N ILE A 464 14.75 -18.53 -5.11
CA ILE A 464 14.32 -19.91 -4.90
C ILE A 464 13.66 -20.04 -3.52
N ARG A 465 12.37 -20.37 -3.49
CA ARG A 465 11.54 -20.43 -2.27
C ARG A 465 11.49 -19.11 -1.48
N GLY A 466 11.68 -17.98 -2.16
CA GLY A 466 11.72 -16.67 -1.52
C GLY A 466 12.96 -16.38 -0.67
N GLU A 467 13.98 -17.25 -0.71
CA GLU A 467 15.19 -17.13 0.10
C GLU A 467 16.19 -16.15 -0.54
N ILE A 468 16.48 -15.03 0.12
CA ILE A 468 17.36 -13.96 -0.41
C ILE A 468 18.78 -14.41 -0.73
N GLN A 469 19.23 -15.54 -0.16
CA GLN A 469 20.54 -16.13 -0.40
C GLN A 469 20.58 -17.05 -1.63
N LYS A 470 19.43 -17.33 -2.25
CA LYS A 470 19.32 -18.28 -3.37
C LYS A 470 18.73 -17.59 -4.61
N PRO A 471 19.47 -16.65 -5.22
CA PRO A 471 19.02 -15.98 -6.45
C PRO A 471 19.01 -16.98 -7.63
N ALA A 472 18.02 -16.80 -8.51
CA ALA A 472 17.92 -17.50 -9.79
C ALA A 472 17.98 -16.49 -10.96
N GLN A 473 17.15 -16.63 -12.00
CA GLN A 473 17.15 -15.75 -13.15
C GLN A 473 16.71 -14.32 -12.81
N LYS A 474 17.32 -13.35 -13.50
CA LYS A 474 16.87 -11.96 -13.49
C LYS A 474 15.57 -11.81 -14.28
N VAL A 475 14.64 -11.02 -13.75
CA VAL A 475 13.35 -10.76 -14.35
C VAL A 475 13.23 -9.25 -14.62
N PRO A 476 12.93 -8.82 -15.84
CA PRO A 476 12.63 -7.43 -16.11
C PRO A 476 11.36 -7.01 -15.37
N ARG A 477 11.27 -5.72 -15.02
CA ARG A 477 10.04 -5.15 -14.47
C ARG A 477 8.89 -5.33 -15.45
N GLY A 478 7.69 -5.60 -14.93
CA GLY A 478 6.52 -5.91 -15.76
C GLY A 478 5.28 -6.12 -14.92
N PHE A 479 4.21 -6.55 -15.57
CA PHE A 479 2.89 -6.75 -14.98
C PHE A 479 2.48 -8.22 -15.06
N LEU A 480 1.29 -8.55 -14.55
CA LEU A 480 0.79 -9.92 -14.57
C LEU A 480 0.48 -10.36 -16.01
N GLN A 481 1.11 -11.42 -16.47
CA GLN A 481 0.99 -11.93 -17.84
C GLN A 481 -0.41 -12.39 -18.18
N VAL A 482 -1.18 -12.85 -17.19
CA VAL A 482 -2.56 -13.35 -17.40
C VAL A 482 -3.54 -12.24 -17.79
N LEU A 483 -3.27 -10.99 -17.41
CA LEU A 483 -4.14 -9.86 -17.74
C LEU A 483 -3.71 -9.18 -19.04
N PRO A 484 -4.64 -8.54 -19.77
CA PRO A 484 -4.30 -7.85 -21.02
C PRO A 484 -3.21 -6.81 -20.83
N HIS A 485 -2.28 -6.76 -21.78
CA HIS A 485 -1.30 -5.71 -21.92
C HIS A 485 -1.69 -4.79 -23.07
N THR A 486 -1.78 -3.51 -22.82
CA THR A 486 -1.85 -2.51 -23.88
C THR A 486 -0.46 -2.26 -24.45
N ALA A 487 -0.34 -1.70 -25.65
CA ALA A 487 0.95 -1.38 -26.27
C ALA A 487 1.85 -0.43 -25.46
N THR A 488 1.29 0.23 -24.43
CA THR A 488 2.01 1.06 -23.46
C THR A 488 2.63 0.26 -22.32
N ALA A 489 2.41 -1.05 -22.26
CA ALA A 489 2.82 -1.92 -21.16
C ALA A 489 4.27 -2.44 -21.27
N GLU A 490 5.01 -2.10 -22.32
CA GLU A 490 6.45 -2.31 -22.35
C GLU A 490 7.11 -1.23 -21.50
N LEU A 491 7.55 -1.60 -20.31
CA LEU A 491 8.32 -0.69 -19.46
C LEU A 491 9.63 -0.33 -20.16
N PRO A 492 9.91 0.97 -20.37
CA PRO A 492 11.21 1.37 -20.89
C PRO A 492 12.29 0.90 -19.93
N SER A 493 13.21 0.10 -20.40
CA SER A 493 14.31 -0.49 -19.59
C SER A 493 15.21 0.54 -18.92
N SER A 494 15.09 1.81 -19.27
CA SER A 494 16.03 2.89 -18.89
C SER A 494 15.44 4.04 -18.08
N HIS A 495 14.12 4.16 -17.92
CA HIS A 495 13.52 5.36 -17.31
C HIS A 495 12.47 5.00 -16.25
N GLY A 496 12.61 5.59 -15.03
CA GLY A 496 11.64 5.49 -13.95
C GLY A 496 11.49 4.10 -13.33
N SER A 497 10.72 4.01 -12.27
CA SER A 497 10.43 2.74 -11.57
C SER A 497 9.51 1.81 -12.36
N GLY A 498 8.64 2.36 -13.19
CA GLY A 498 7.51 1.66 -13.83
C GLY A 498 6.19 1.80 -13.07
N ARG A 499 6.16 2.57 -11.95
CA ARG A 499 4.92 2.79 -11.18
C ARG A 499 3.87 3.56 -11.96
N LEU A 500 4.26 4.51 -12.80
CA LEU A 500 3.32 5.28 -13.61
C LEU A 500 2.62 4.37 -14.63
N GLU A 501 3.39 3.57 -15.34
CA GLU A 501 2.88 2.61 -16.32
C GLU A 501 2.02 1.53 -15.64
N PHE A 502 2.43 1.09 -14.44
CA PHE A 502 1.65 0.16 -13.63
C PHE A 502 0.32 0.76 -13.20
N ALA A 503 0.30 2.01 -12.74
CA ALA A 503 -0.92 2.71 -12.37
C ALA A 503 -1.88 2.88 -13.57
N GLN A 504 -1.35 3.24 -14.74
CA GLN A 504 -2.12 3.35 -15.98
C GLN A 504 -2.67 1.98 -16.43
N TRP A 505 -1.87 0.91 -16.31
CA TRP A 505 -2.32 -0.44 -16.62
C TRP A 505 -3.42 -0.93 -15.66
N LEU A 506 -3.30 -0.65 -14.37
CA LEU A 506 -4.33 -0.97 -13.37
C LEU A 506 -5.67 -0.29 -13.71
N THR A 507 -5.63 0.93 -14.19
CA THR A 507 -6.83 1.76 -14.44
C THR A 507 -7.26 1.78 -15.91
N SER A 508 -6.65 0.95 -16.75
CA SER A 508 -7.04 0.79 -18.14
C SER A 508 -8.46 0.21 -18.25
N PRO A 509 -9.31 0.71 -19.15
CA PRO A 509 -10.61 0.08 -19.44
C PRO A 509 -10.51 -1.36 -19.95
N GLU A 510 -9.33 -1.77 -20.42
CA GLU A 510 -9.04 -3.15 -20.82
C GLU A 510 -8.73 -4.06 -19.62
N ASN A 511 -8.46 -3.51 -18.44
CA ASN A 511 -8.22 -4.30 -17.25
C ASN A 511 -9.56 -4.90 -16.75
N PRO A 512 -9.69 -6.23 -16.71
CA PRO A 512 -10.97 -6.87 -16.40
C PRO A 512 -11.39 -6.78 -14.94
N LEU A 513 -10.46 -6.45 -14.04
CA LEU A 513 -10.67 -6.60 -12.59
C LEU A 513 -10.97 -5.29 -11.88
N THR A 514 -10.27 -4.21 -12.18
CA THR A 514 -10.31 -2.97 -11.39
C THR A 514 -11.72 -2.44 -11.19
N ALA A 515 -12.50 -2.31 -12.26
CA ALA A 515 -13.88 -1.83 -12.17
C ALA A 515 -14.79 -2.84 -11.43
N ARG A 516 -14.67 -4.14 -11.73
CA ARG A 516 -15.44 -5.18 -11.06
C ARG A 516 -15.19 -5.23 -9.55
N VAL A 517 -13.93 -5.11 -9.14
CA VAL A 517 -13.53 -5.19 -7.73
C VAL A 517 -14.10 -4.03 -6.93
N ILE A 518 -13.99 -2.79 -7.43
CA ILE A 518 -14.52 -1.64 -6.70
C ILE A 518 -16.05 -1.62 -6.70
N VAL A 519 -16.69 -1.94 -7.81
CA VAL A 519 -18.15 -2.07 -7.91
C VAL A 519 -18.66 -3.12 -6.93
N ASN A 520 -18.01 -4.27 -6.84
CA ASN A 520 -18.37 -5.32 -5.88
C ASN A 520 -18.20 -4.86 -4.43
N ARG A 521 -17.18 -4.07 -4.12
CA ARG A 521 -16.99 -3.49 -2.77
C ARG A 521 -18.08 -2.48 -2.42
N VAL A 522 -18.43 -1.59 -3.36
CA VAL A 522 -19.55 -0.65 -3.18
C VAL A 522 -20.86 -1.41 -2.97
N TRP A 523 -21.13 -2.42 -3.80
CA TRP A 523 -22.28 -3.30 -3.65
C TRP A 523 -22.32 -3.94 -2.27
N GLN A 524 -21.20 -4.51 -1.82
CA GLN A 524 -21.11 -5.14 -0.49
C GLN A 524 -21.43 -4.15 0.64
N GLN A 525 -20.94 -2.91 0.54
CA GLN A 525 -21.23 -1.89 1.56
C GLN A 525 -22.71 -1.50 1.58
N LEU A 526 -23.37 -1.44 0.44
CA LEU A 526 -24.78 -1.10 0.35
C LEU A 526 -25.70 -2.28 0.66
N PHE A 527 -25.43 -3.47 0.16
CA PHE A 527 -26.32 -4.63 0.24
C PHE A 527 -25.95 -5.65 1.34
N GLY A 528 -24.76 -5.49 1.96
CA GLY A 528 -24.28 -6.33 3.05
C GLY A 528 -23.53 -7.59 2.63
N ARG A 529 -23.66 -8.01 1.36
CA ARG A 529 -22.93 -9.12 0.74
C ARG A 529 -22.54 -8.70 -0.67
N GLY A 530 -21.29 -8.97 -1.07
CA GLY A 530 -20.83 -8.72 -2.44
C GLY A 530 -21.50 -9.66 -3.44
N LEU A 531 -21.59 -9.25 -4.70
CA LEU A 531 -21.96 -10.15 -5.80
C LEU A 531 -20.94 -11.29 -5.87
N VAL A 532 -19.65 -10.97 -5.71
CA VAL A 532 -18.56 -11.89 -5.36
C VAL A 532 -18.33 -11.80 -3.87
N THR A 533 -18.55 -12.89 -3.13
CA THR A 533 -18.48 -12.88 -1.67
C THR A 533 -17.08 -12.91 -1.10
N SER A 534 -16.08 -13.12 -1.94
CA SER A 534 -14.64 -13.02 -1.66
C SER A 534 -14.06 -11.71 -2.22
N PRO A 535 -14.24 -10.54 -1.58
CA PRO A 535 -13.92 -9.23 -2.16
C PRO A 535 -12.43 -8.98 -2.41
N ASN A 536 -11.55 -9.81 -1.82
CA ASN A 536 -10.09 -9.74 -1.98
C ASN A 536 -9.54 -10.90 -2.83
N ASP A 537 -10.44 -11.77 -3.35
CA ASP A 537 -10.06 -12.93 -4.15
C ASP A 537 -11.09 -13.16 -5.26
N PHE A 538 -10.73 -12.70 -6.47
CA PHE A 538 -11.44 -12.91 -7.72
C PHE A 538 -10.78 -14.02 -8.57
N GLY A 539 -9.72 -14.63 -8.03
CA GLY A 539 -9.01 -15.75 -8.62
C GLY A 539 -9.75 -17.07 -8.52
N ALA A 540 -9.06 -18.15 -8.84
CA ALA A 540 -9.63 -19.49 -8.92
C ALA A 540 -10.11 -20.05 -7.56
N THR A 541 -9.58 -19.54 -6.45
CA THR A 541 -10.02 -19.92 -5.08
C THR A 541 -11.14 -19.02 -4.57
N GLY A 542 -11.39 -17.91 -5.23
CA GLY A 542 -12.49 -17.00 -4.93
C GLY A 542 -13.85 -17.57 -5.31
N GLN A 543 -14.89 -16.88 -4.89
CA GLN A 543 -16.26 -17.25 -5.20
C GLN A 543 -16.67 -16.69 -6.58
N ARG A 544 -17.48 -17.44 -7.31
CA ARG A 544 -18.09 -16.91 -8.53
C ARG A 544 -19.18 -15.88 -8.18
N PRO A 545 -19.41 -14.89 -9.05
CA PRO A 545 -20.46 -13.91 -8.83
C PRO A 545 -21.84 -14.56 -8.85
N SER A 546 -22.73 -14.14 -7.96
CA SER A 546 -24.13 -14.58 -7.94
C SER A 546 -24.92 -14.09 -9.17
N HIS A 547 -24.57 -12.89 -9.65
CA HIS A 547 -25.15 -12.24 -10.81
C HIS A 547 -24.02 -11.73 -11.71
N PRO A 548 -23.41 -12.60 -12.56
CA PRO A 548 -22.24 -12.23 -13.36
C PRO A 548 -22.54 -11.10 -14.35
N GLU A 549 -23.67 -11.16 -15.05
CA GLU A 549 -24.08 -10.16 -16.03
C GLU A 549 -24.31 -8.78 -15.36
N LEU A 550 -24.88 -8.77 -14.16
CA LEU A 550 -25.06 -7.54 -13.36
C LEU A 550 -23.71 -6.94 -12.95
N LEU A 551 -22.76 -7.77 -12.51
CA LEU A 551 -21.43 -7.30 -12.14
C LEU A 551 -20.72 -6.64 -13.32
N ASP A 552 -20.81 -7.26 -14.49
CA ASP A 552 -20.22 -6.75 -15.72
C ASP A 552 -20.90 -5.47 -16.20
N HIS A 553 -22.23 -5.44 -16.21
CA HIS A 553 -23.02 -4.25 -16.54
C HIS A 553 -22.63 -3.06 -15.64
N LEU A 554 -22.58 -3.27 -14.32
CA LEU A 554 -22.18 -2.22 -13.39
C LEU A 554 -20.74 -1.77 -13.60
N ALA A 555 -19.81 -2.69 -13.88
CA ALA A 555 -18.41 -2.36 -14.14
C ALA A 555 -18.24 -1.52 -15.41
N VAL A 556 -18.94 -1.87 -16.50
CA VAL A 556 -18.93 -1.12 -17.76
C VAL A 556 -19.54 0.27 -17.55
N LYS A 557 -20.72 0.35 -16.95
CA LYS A 557 -21.40 1.64 -16.67
C LYS A 557 -20.58 2.55 -15.76
N PHE A 558 -19.90 1.98 -14.76
CA PHE A 558 -19.01 2.73 -13.87
C PHE A 558 -17.85 3.39 -14.63
N MET A 559 -17.22 2.65 -15.58
CA MET A 559 -16.17 3.21 -16.43
C MET A 559 -16.70 4.27 -17.39
N GLU A 560 -17.84 4.02 -18.06
CA GLU A 560 -18.48 4.95 -18.99
C GLU A 560 -18.91 6.25 -18.30
N ASN A 561 -19.36 6.19 -17.04
CA ASN A 561 -19.77 7.33 -16.24
C ASN A 561 -18.57 8.05 -15.57
N GLY A 562 -17.35 7.89 -16.11
CA GLY A 562 -16.16 8.61 -15.66
C GLY A 562 -15.63 8.14 -14.31
N TRP A 563 -15.84 6.87 -13.94
CA TRP A 563 -15.35 6.28 -12.69
C TRP A 563 -15.85 7.00 -11.43
N SER A 564 -17.05 7.60 -11.48
CA SER A 564 -17.67 8.34 -10.37
C SER A 564 -18.19 7.38 -9.29
N MET A 565 -17.61 7.48 -8.10
CA MET A 565 -18.06 6.71 -6.94
C MET A 565 -19.41 7.19 -6.44
N GLU A 566 -19.61 8.50 -6.42
CA GLU A 566 -20.90 9.11 -6.05
C GLU A 566 -21.99 8.70 -7.03
N GLY A 567 -21.69 8.75 -8.35
CA GLY A 567 -22.61 8.32 -9.40
C GLY A 567 -23.06 6.89 -9.23
N LEU A 568 -22.12 5.95 -9.04
CA LEU A 568 -22.43 4.54 -8.80
C LEU A 568 -23.30 4.34 -7.54
N ILE A 569 -22.97 5.00 -6.45
CA ILE A 569 -23.72 4.89 -5.19
C ILE A 569 -25.12 5.46 -5.37
N ARG A 570 -25.26 6.62 -6.03
CA ARG A 570 -26.53 7.26 -6.37
C ARG A 570 -27.42 6.31 -7.16
N ASP A 571 -26.90 5.70 -8.23
CA ASP A 571 -27.65 4.77 -9.05
C ASP A 571 -28.13 3.57 -8.26
N LEU A 572 -27.27 2.98 -7.42
CA LEU A 572 -27.61 1.83 -6.59
C LEU A 572 -28.66 2.11 -5.52
N VAL A 573 -28.63 3.26 -4.86
CA VAL A 573 -29.64 3.58 -3.82
C VAL A 573 -31.00 3.92 -4.42
N HIS A 574 -31.09 4.28 -5.71
CA HIS A 574 -32.35 4.51 -6.41
C HIS A 574 -33.02 3.22 -6.90
N THR A 575 -32.34 2.08 -6.91
CA THR A 575 -32.93 0.80 -7.31
C THR A 575 -34.05 0.36 -6.38
N ARG A 576 -35.04 -0.34 -6.90
CA ARG A 576 -36.06 -0.98 -6.09
C ARG A 576 -35.44 -2.05 -5.18
N THR A 577 -34.45 -2.78 -5.67
CA THR A 577 -33.67 -3.78 -4.93
C THR A 577 -33.08 -3.19 -3.63
N TYR A 578 -32.54 -1.98 -3.66
CA TYR A 578 -32.04 -1.30 -2.45
C TYR A 578 -33.16 -0.90 -1.50
N GLN A 579 -34.34 -0.54 -2.05
CA GLN A 579 -35.49 -0.04 -1.29
C GLN A 579 -36.34 -1.16 -0.68
N LEU A 580 -36.06 -2.44 -0.94
CA LEU A 580 -36.75 -3.57 -0.36
C LEU A 580 -36.69 -3.57 1.18
N SER A 581 -37.77 -4.07 1.82
CA SER A 581 -37.79 -4.33 3.24
C SER A 581 -36.96 -5.55 3.62
N ALA A 582 -36.65 -5.70 4.91
CA ALA A 582 -36.00 -6.88 5.46
C ALA A 582 -37.00 -7.97 5.91
N THR A 583 -38.27 -7.81 5.62
CA THR A 583 -39.33 -8.76 6.01
C THR A 583 -39.07 -10.11 5.36
N ILE A 584 -39.21 -11.16 6.14
CA ILE A 584 -39.01 -12.54 5.71
C ILE A 584 -40.31 -13.10 5.18
N ASP A 585 -40.31 -13.52 3.91
CA ASP A 585 -41.32 -14.41 3.35
C ASP A 585 -40.89 -15.87 3.64
N PRO A 586 -41.73 -16.70 4.30
CA PRO A 586 -41.32 -18.06 4.66
C PRO A 586 -41.02 -18.97 3.46
N LEU A 587 -41.73 -18.79 2.33
CA LEU A 587 -41.51 -19.60 1.14
C LEU A 587 -40.20 -19.22 0.43
N ALA A 588 -39.96 -17.93 0.30
CA ALA A 588 -38.70 -17.43 -0.26
C ALA A 588 -37.51 -17.81 0.64
N TYR A 589 -37.67 -17.69 1.98
CA TYR A 589 -36.63 -18.09 2.92
C TYR A 589 -36.30 -19.58 2.88
N ALA A 590 -37.33 -20.44 2.66
CA ALA A 590 -37.07 -21.88 2.52
C ALA A 590 -36.27 -22.23 1.28
N LYS A 591 -36.38 -21.46 0.19
CA LYS A 591 -35.66 -21.66 -1.06
C LYS A 591 -34.29 -20.99 -1.07
N ASP A 592 -34.21 -19.77 -0.56
CA ASP A 592 -32.98 -18.93 -0.54
C ASP A 592 -32.80 -18.27 0.83
N PRO A 593 -32.38 -19.05 1.85
CA PRO A 593 -32.20 -18.56 3.21
C PRO A 593 -31.09 -17.50 3.31
N GLU A 594 -30.07 -17.61 2.47
CA GLU A 594 -28.94 -16.68 2.43
C GLU A 594 -29.22 -15.40 1.62
N ASN A 595 -30.42 -15.30 1.00
CA ASN A 595 -30.80 -14.16 0.18
C ASN A 595 -29.79 -13.87 -0.97
N VAL A 596 -29.30 -14.92 -1.61
CA VAL A 596 -28.39 -14.81 -2.75
C VAL A 596 -29.08 -14.14 -3.94
N LEU A 597 -30.39 -14.38 -4.09
CA LEU A 597 -31.25 -13.82 -5.15
C LEU A 597 -31.70 -12.38 -4.87
N LEU A 598 -31.39 -11.82 -3.70
CA LEU A 598 -31.72 -10.44 -3.32
C LEU A 598 -33.23 -10.14 -3.27
N TRP A 599 -34.07 -11.14 -2.99
CA TRP A 599 -35.52 -10.99 -2.93
C TRP A 599 -36.00 -10.10 -1.77
N ARG A 600 -35.12 -9.80 -0.78
CA ARG A 600 -35.36 -8.87 0.34
C ARG A 600 -34.07 -8.11 0.67
N ARG A 601 -34.16 -7.12 1.53
CA ARG A 601 -32.98 -6.52 2.15
C ARG A 601 -32.36 -7.46 3.17
N THR A 602 -31.04 -7.66 3.11
CA THR A 602 -30.30 -8.40 4.14
C THR A 602 -30.07 -7.50 5.36
N PRO A 603 -30.55 -7.89 6.57
CA PRO A 603 -30.19 -7.19 7.80
C PRO A 603 -28.69 -7.29 8.07
N ARG A 604 -28.09 -6.19 8.51
CA ARG A 604 -26.68 -6.17 8.92
C ARG A 604 -26.50 -5.49 10.27
N ARG A 605 -25.44 -5.87 10.98
CA ARG A 605 -25.02 -5.17 12.19
C ARG A 605 -24.42 -3.82 11.81
N LEU A 606 -24.62 -2.82 12.66
CA LEU A 606 -23.93 -1.54 12.53
C LEU A 606 -22.47 -1.69 12.94
N ASP A 607 -21.60 -0.93 12.26
CA ASP A 607 -20.23 -0.76 12.67
C ASP A 607 -20.17 -0.11 14.07
N ALA A 608 -19.13 -0.39 14.85
CA ALA A 608 -19.02 0.09 16.23
C ALA A 608 -19.02 1.62 16.31
N GLU A 609 -18.34 2.29 15.39
CA GLU A 609 -18.33 3.75 15.27
C GLU A 609 -19.70 4.32 14.94
N VAL A 610 -20.44 3.74 14.01
CA VAL A 610 -21.82 4.16 13.66
C VAL A 610 -22.75 3.98 14.86
N LEU A 611 -22.63 2.88 15.62
CA LEU A 611 -23.41 2.65 16.82
C LEU A 611 -23.12 3.69 17.91
N ARG A 612 -21.83 3.98 18.15
CA ARG A 612 -21.38 5.01 19.10
C ARG A 612 -21.92 6.39 18.71
N ASP A 613 -21.77 6.77 17.45
CA ASP A 613 -22.21 8.07 16.96
C ASP A 613 -23.74 8.20 16.97
N ALA A 614 -24.48 7.11 16.68
CA ALA A 614 -25.92 7.07 16.85
C ALA A 614 -26.33 7.36 18.30
N MET A 615 -25.65 6.79 19.31
CA MET A 615 -25.91 7.09 20.72
C MET A 615 -25.63 8.57 21.04
N LEU A 616 -24.58 9.15 20.48
CA LEU A 616 -24.23 10.57 20.66
C LEU A 616 -25.24 11.49 19.98
N VAL A 617 -25.73 11.16 18.77
CA VAL A 617 -26.78 11.91 18.07
C VAL A 617 -28.05 11.91 18.91
N VAL A 618 -28.52 10.73 19.34
CA VAL A 618 -29.78 10.60 20.09
C VAL A 618 -29.73 11.32 21.44
N SER A 619 -28.54 11.36 22.06
CA SER A 619 -28.35 12.10 23.33
C SER A 619 -28.04 13.60 23.13
N GLY A 620 -27.98 14.10 21.90
CA GLY A 620 -27.63 15.49 21.58
C GLY A 620 -26.18 15.88 21.91
N ARG A 621 -25.28 14.89 21.98
CA ARG A 621 -23.87 15.09 22.38
C ARG A 621 -22.88 14.99 21.22
N LEU A 622 -23.31 14.63 20.01
CA LEU A 622 -22.42 14.52 18.88
C LEU A 622 -21.93 15.93 18.46
N VAL A 623 -20.61 16.08 18.47
CA VAL A 623 -19.93 17.23 17.84
C VAL A 623 -19.60 16.80 16.41
N ARG A 624 -20.18 17.49 15.43
CA ARG A 624 -20.03 17.16 13.99
C ARG A 624 -18.79 17.80 13.36
N GLU A 625 -18.13 18.70 14.08
CA GLU A 625 -16.91 19.34 13.59
C GLU A 625 -15.73 18.37 13.69
N ARG A 626 -15.03 18.16 12.59
CA ARG A 626 -13.81 17.35 12.56
C ARG A 626 -12.63 18.20 13.02
N PRO A 627 -11.88 17.79 14.07
CA PRO A 627 -10.66 18.50 14.43
C PRO A 627 -9.59 18.31 13.34
N LEU A 628 -8.89 19.40 13.00
CA LEU A 628 -7.80 19.38 12.04
C LEU A 628 -6.61 18.57 12.60
N GLY A 629 -6.09 17.65 11.81
CA GLY A 629 -4.85 16.93 12.12
C GLY A 629 -4.92 15.90 13.26
N SER A 630 -6.11 15.49 13.68
CA SER A 630 -6.32 14.52 14.78
C SER A 630 -6.54 13.09 14.29
#